data_511027cc332a8dd7aaecc6bea9f1fb79
#
_entry.id   511027cc332a8dd7aaecc6bea9f1fb79
#
_cell.length_a   1.000
_cell.length_b   1.000
_cell.length_c   1.000
_cell.angle_alpha   90.00
_cell.angle_beta   90.00
_cell.angle_gamma   90.00
#
_symmetry.space_group_name_H-M   'P 1'
#
loop_
_entity.id
_entity.type
_entity.pdbx_description
1 polymer ?
#
loop_
_entity_poly.entity_id
_entity_poly.type
_entity_poly.pdbx_seq_one_letter_code
_entity_poly.pdbx_strand_id
1 'polypeptide(L)'
;MSLFAGRCAGLESAVTDMTDLVREKLLEGVSVAEAVASNPALQSKLIKAAEATAAALHSGHKLMVAGNGGSAADAQHLVAEFVCRLVDDRPAMRAVALTTDSSILTAVGNDYGFDRVFARQIEALGQAGDVFLAISTSGNSPNVLRALELCRKMGIVTIGLTGRTGGKMAPLCDYCLSIPSDVTMYIQQAHLALEHIFCMIVERRYLAAKQAAPGAAAKD
;
A
#
# COMPACT_ATOMS: atom_id res chain seq x y z
N MET A 1 54.55 25.53 4.36
CA MET A 1 53.17 25.86 3.92
C MET A 1 52.68 24.89 2.86
N SER A 2 52.49 23.60 3.18
CA SER A 2 52.07 22.61 2.16
C SER A 2 51.20 21.50 2.71
N LEU A 3 50.60 21.62 3.91
CA LEU A 3 49.73 20.59 4.52
C LEU A 3 48.22 20.94 4.49
N PHE A 4 47.84 22.14 4.04
CA PHE A 4 46.43 22.57 3.98
C PHE A 4 45.81 22.46 2.59
N ALA A 5 46.61 22.43 1.50
CA ALA A 5 46.06 22.38 0.14
C ALA A 5 45.45 21.01 -0.24
N GLY A 6 45.97 19.93 0.33
CA GLY A 6 45.49 18.56 0.01
C GLY A 6 44.16 18.18 0.67
N ARG A 7 43.77 18.85 1.77
CA ARG A 7 42.50 18.57 2.45
C ARG A 7 41.28 19.22 1.77
N CYS A 8 41.45 20.36 1.11
CA CYS A 8 40.33 21.04 0.44
C CYS A 8 39.91 20.34 -0.85
N ALA A 9 40.87 19.84 -1.63
CA ALA A 9 40.55 19.11 -2.87
C ALA A 9 39.81 17.79 -2.63
N GLY A 10 40.12 17.09 -1.53
CA GLY A 10 39.40 15.86 -1.15
C GLY A 10 37.98 16.11 -0.64
N LEU A 11 37.73 17.25 0.01
CA LEU A 11 36.41 17.64 0.49
C LEU A 11 35.51 18.12 -0.67
N GLU A 12 36.05 18.87 -1.63
CA GLU A 12 35.30 19.29 -2.82
C GLU A 12 34.93 18.11 -3.72
N SER A 13 35.80 17.13 -3.90
CA SER A 13 35.52 15.91 -4.64
C SER A 13 34.46 15.04 -3.93
N ALA A 14 34.51 14.95 -2.60
CA ALA A 14 33.52 14.21 -1.83
C ALA A 14 32.13 14.90 -1.83
N VAL A 15 32.08 16.24 -1.86
CA VAL A 15 30.82 17.00 -1.96
C VAL A 15 30.22 16.85 -3.37
N THR A 16 31.02 16.86 -4.40
CA THR A 16 30.57 16.64 -5.80
C THR A 16 30.02 15.20 -5.94
N ASP A 17 30.70 14.22 -5.34
CA ASP A 17 30.27 12.81 -5.30
C ASP A 17 28.91 12.65 -4.60
N MET A 18 28.65 13.33 -3.50
CA MET A 18 27.34 13.27 -2.81
C MET A 18 26.21 13.91 -3.63
N THR A 19 26.48 14.98 -4.34
CA THR A 19 25.48 15.62 -5.24
C THR A 19 25.13 14.70 -6.41
N ASP A 20 26.12 14.08 -7.00
CA ASP A 20 25.95 13.11 -8.09
C ASP A 20 25.20 11.87 -7.60
N LEU A 21 25.53 11.36 -6.41
CA LEU A 21 24.79 10.26 -5.77
C LEU A 21 23.32 10.60 -5.57
N VAL A 22 23.00 11.78 -5.02
CA VAL A 22 21.59 12.23 -4.84
C VAL A 22 20.86 12.25 -6.15
N ARG A 23 21.46 12.86 -7.18
CA ARG A 23 20.89 12.93 -8.52
C ARG A 23 20.65 11.54 -9.12
N GLU A 24 21.65 10.66 -9.05
CA GLU A 24 21.57 9.28 -9.52
C GLU A 24 20.38 8.54 -8.87
N LYS A 25 20.29 8.58 -7.54
CA LYS A 25 19.22 7.86 -6.82
C LYS A 25 17.83 8.41 -7.08
N LEU A 26 17.71 9.72 -7.32
CA LEU A 26 16.43 10.31 -7.75
C LEU A 26 16.06 9.85 -9.17
N LEU A 27 17.00 9.80 -10.11
CA LEU A 27 16.76 9.34 -11.48
C LEU A 27 16.43 7.85 -11.55
N GLU A 28 17.03 7.00 -10.71
CA GLU A 28 16.64 5.59 -10.57
C GLU A 28 15.16 5.48 -10.14
N GLY A 29 14.71 6.29 -9.17
CA GLY A 29 13.30 6.34 -8.77
C GLY A 29 12.37 6.78 -9.90
N VAL A 30 12.77 7.80 -10.68
CA VAL A 30 12.03 8.25 -11.86
C VAL A 30 11.89 7.13 -12.88
N SER A 31 12.95 6.37 -13.16
CA SER A 31 12.89 5.25 -14.12
C SER A 31 11.91 4.15 -13.71
N VAL A 32 11.79 3.88 -12.41
CA VAL A 32 10.80 2.93 -11.89
C VAL A 32 9.38 3.49 -12.05
N ALA A 33 9.18 4.78 -11.76
CA ALA A 33 7.89 5.43 -11.96
C ALA A 33 7.45 5.42 -13.43
N GLU A 34 8.36 5.70 -14.38
CA GLU A 34 8.11 5.60 -15.81
C GLU A 34 7.74 4.18 -16.25
N ALA A 35 8.44 3.17 -15.72
CA ALA A 35 8.14 1.77 -16.01
C ALA A 35 6.76 1.34 -15.47
N VAL A 36 6.34 1.86 -14.32
CA VAL A 36 4.98 1.67 -13.77
C VAL A 36 3.95 2.38 -14.64
N ALA A 37 4.20 3.65 -15.01
CA ALA A 37 3.31 4.45 -15.83
C ALA A 37 3.13 3.89 -17.24
N SER A 38 4.13 3.19 -17.76
CA SER A 38 4.11 2.57 -19.09
C SER A 38 3.62 1.12 -19.09
N ASN A 39 3.02 0.62 -17.99
CA ASN A 39 2.58 -0.77 -17.87
C ASN A 39 1.04 -0.89 -17.87
N PRO A 40 0.40 -1.13 -19.05
CA PRO A 40 -1.06 -1.22 -19.15
C PRO A 40 -1.66 -2.38 -18.33
N ALA A 41 -0.93 -3.47 -18.17
CA ALA A 41 -1.40 -4.62 -17.40
C ALA A 41 -1.48 -4.31 -15.90
N LEU A 42 -0.51 -3.57 -15.36
CA LEU A 42 -0.53 -3.09 -13.98
C LEU A 42 -1.64 -2.06 -13.78
N GLN A 43 -1.80 -1.12 -14.70
CA GLN A 43 -2.87 -0.12 -14.68
C GLN A 43 -4.27 -0.78 -14.66
N SER A 44 -4.49 -1.75 -15.54
CA SER A 44 -5.75 -2.51 -15.59
C SER A 44 -6.03 -3.25 -14.27
N LYS A 45 -5.01 -3.84 -13.65
CA LYS A 45 -5.16 -4.50 -12.34
C LYS A 45 -5.48 -3.50 -11.24
N LEU A 46 -4.83 -2.32 -11.22
CA LEU A 46 -5.10 -1.25 -10.26
C LEU A 46 -6.55 -0.78 -10.35
N ILE A 47 -7.03 -0.52 -11.56
CA ILE A 47 -8.42 -0.09 -11.81
C ILE A 47 -9.40 -1.15 -11.30
N LYS A 48 -9.21 -2.43 -11.65
CA LYS A 48 -10.07 -3.53 -11.20
C LYS A 48 -10.07 -3.69 -9.68
N ALA A 49 -8.90 -3.59 -9.04
CA ALA A 49 -8.78 -3.64 -7.59
C ALA A 49 -9.54 -2.48 -6.92
N ALA A 50 -9.41 -1.28 -7.46
CA ALA A 50 -10.11 -0.10 -6.96
C ALA A 50 -11.64 -0.22 -7.16
N GLU A 51 -12.09 -0.71 -8.31
CA GLU A 51 -13.52 -0.94 -8.58
C GLU A 51 -14.11 -2.00 -7.65
N ALA A 52 -13.41 -3.10 -7.40
CA ALA A 52 -13.83 -4.12 -6.43
C ALA A 52 -13.92 -3.55 -5.00
N THR A 53 -12.96 -2.70 -4.61
CA THR A 53 -12.98 -2.03 -3.31
C THR A 53 -14.14 -1.05 -3.20
N ALA A 54 -14.40 -0.24 -4.22
CA ALA A 54 -15.53 0.70 -4.23
C ALA A 54 -16.87 -0.04 -4.10
N ALA A 55 -17.04 -1.15 -4.81
CA ALA A 55 -18.23 -1.99 -4.73
C ALA A 55 -18.40 -2.60 -3.32
N ALA A 56 -17.35 -3.10 -2.71
CA ALA A 56 -17.35 -3.62 -1.35
C ALA A 56 -17.78 -2.54 -0.34
N LEU A 57 -17.16 -1.36 -0.41
CA LEU A 57 -17.50 -0.22 0.47
C LEU A 57 -18.95 0.25 0.28
N HIS A 58 -19.45 0.29 -0.96
CA HIS A 58 -20.83 0.63 -1.26
C HIS A 58 -21.80 -0.38 -0.66
N SER A 59 -21.43 -1.65 -0.61
CA SER A 59 -22.20 -2.74 0.01
C SER A 59 -22.05 -2.81 1.54
N GLY A 60 -21.38 -1.82 2.16
CA GLY A 60 -21.24 -1.73 3.62
C GLY A 60 -20.05 -2.52 4.21
N HIS A 61 -19.23 -3.11 3.36
CA HIS A 61 -17.98 -3.76 3.77
C HIS A 61 -16.87 -2.73 4.05
N LYS A 62 -15.68 -3.19 4.45
CA LYS A 62 -14.54 -2.34 4.80
C LYS A 62 -13.27 -2.76 4.08
N LEU A 63 -12.33 -1.83 4.01
CA LEU A 63 -10.94 -2.06 3.63
C LEU A 63 -10.09 -2.27 4.88
N MET A 64 -9.33 -3.36 4.93
CA MET A 64 -8.28 -3.61 5.92
C MET A 64 -6.93 -3.52 5.23
N VAL A 65 -5.96 -2.87 5.86
CA VAL A 65 -4.63 -2.67 5.25
C VAL A 65 -3.54 -3.09 6.23
N ALA A 66 -2.52 -3.80 5.74
CA ALA A 66 -1.37 -4.20 6.55
C ALA A 66 -0.07 -4.28 5.75
N GLY A 67 1.04 -4.02 6.44
CA GLY A 67 2.41 -4.15 5.97
C GLY A 67 3.39 -4.04 7.14
N ASN A 68 4.68 -4.13 6.87
CA ASN A 68 5.73 -4.04 7.88
C ASN A 68 6.64 -2.84 7.63
N GLY A 69 7.22 -2.24 8.68
CA GLY A 69 8.17 -1.13 8.57
C GLY A 69 7.59 0.07 7.80
N GLY A 70 8.24 0.49 6.70
CA GLY A 70 7.73 1.56 5.82
C GLY A 70 6.34 1.24 5.27
N SER A 71 6.11 -0.02 4.87
CA SER A 71 4.79 -0.47 4.41
C SER A 71 3.71 -0.49 5.52
N ALA A 72 4.09 -0.47 6.80
CA ALA A 72 3.13 -0.25 7.88
C ALA A 72 2.75 1.23 7.98
N ALA A 73 3.68 2.14 7.71
CA ALA A 73 3.40 3.57 7.61
C ALA A 73 2.50 3.87 6.40
N ASP A 74 2.78 3.25 5.24
CA ASP A 74 1.96 3.35 4.04
C ASP A 74 0.52 2.87 4.32
N ALA A 75 0.36 1.75 5.03
CA ALA A 75 -0.97 1.24 5.42
C ALA A 75 -1.77 2.26 6.26
N GLN A 76 -1.12 2.94 7.20
CA GLN A 76 -1.75 3.98 8.02
C GLN A 76 -2.09 5.22 7.19
N HIS A 77 -1.17 5.64 6.33
CA HIS A 77 -1.37 6.78 5.44
C HIS A 77 -2.56 6.53 4.50
N LEU A 78 -2.60 5.39 3.81
CA LEU A 78 -3.70 5.04 2.92
C LEU A 78 -5.05 5.02 3.66
N VAL A 79 -5.12 4.43 4.85
CA VAL A 79 -6.35 4.41 5.65
C VAL A 79 -6.80 5.82 6.03
N ALA A 80 -5.88 6.74 6.32
CA ALA A 80 -6.22 8.13 6.60
C ALA A 80 -6.92 8.79 5.40
N GLU A 81 -6.47 8.50 4.17
CA GLU A 81 -7.12 9.01 2.95
C GLU A 81 -8.54 8.47 2.77
N PHE A 82 -8.82 7.24 3.20
CA PHE A 82 -10.18 6.66 3.17
C PHE A 82 -11.09 7.24 4.27
N VAL A 83 -10.59 7.39 5.48
CA VAL A 83 -11.38 7.83 6.63
C VAL A 83 -11.60 9.34 6.61
N CYS A 84 -10.59 10.12 6.24
CA CYS A 84 -10.68 11.57 6.08
C CYS A 84 -11.15 11.91 4.65
N ARG A 85 -10.23 12.22 3.76
CA ARG A 85 -10.45 12.45 2.32
C ARG A 85 -9.08 12.58 1.63
N LEU A 86 -9.03 12.25 0.33
CA LEU A 86 -7.87 12.55 -0.50
C LEU A 86 -8.11 13.83 -1.34
N VAL A 87 -9.15 13.86 -2.14
CA VAL A 87 -9.45 14.96 -3.08
C VAL A 87 -10.77 15.63 -2.72
N ASP A 88 -11.86 14.89 -2.83
CA ASP A 88 -13.21 15.42 -2.68
C ASP A 88 -13.71 15.34 -1.23
N ASP A 89 -14.48 16.36 -0.79
CA ASP A 89 -15.17 16.28 0.48
C ASP A 89 -16.33 15.27 0.38
N ARG A 90 -16.36 14.32 1.29
CA ARG A 90 -17.28 13.17 1.25
C ARG A 90 -17.45 12.52 2.63
N PRO A 91 -18.49 11.74 2.83
CA PRO A 91 -18.59 10.89 4.01
C PRO A 91 -17.42 9.91 4.12
N ALA A 92 -17.00 9.63 5.37
CA ALA A 92 -15.93 8.68 5.65
C ALA A 92 -16.19 7.31 5.01
N MET A 93 -15.16 6.73 4.40
CA MET A 93 -15.19 5.35 3.91
C MET A 93 -14.60 4.41 4.96
N ARG A 94 -15.18 3.21 5.09
CA ARG A 94 -14.83 2.25 6.13
C ARG A 94 -13.48 1.61 5.84
N ALA A 95 -12.43 2.04 6.52
CA ALA A 95 -11.09 1.49 6.40
C ALA A 95 -10.39 1.37 7.76
N VAL A 96 -9.50 0.39 7.93
CA VAL A 96 -8.71 0.19 9.13
C VAL A 96 -7.30 -0.31 8.80
N ALA A 97 -6.28 0.31 9.41
CA ALA A 97 -4.90 -0.18 9.36
C ALA A 97 -4.66 -1.15 10.53
N LEU A 98 -4.25 -2.38 10.21
CA LEU A 98 -3.97 -3.40 11.21
C LEU A 98 -2.57 -3.23 11.86
N THR A 99 -2.00 -2.05 11.70
CA THR A 99 -0.62 -1.71 12.09
C THR A 99 -0.55 -0.67 13.22
N THR A 100 -1.69 -0.29 13.79
CA THR A 100 -1.77 0.86 14.70
C THR A 100 -1.88 0.50 16.17
N ASP A 101 -2.60 -0.58 16.53
CA ASP A 101 -2.80 -0.97 17.91
C ASP A 101 -1.58 -1.72 18.46
N SER A 102 -0.75 -0.99 19.21
CA SER A 102 0.48 -1.53 19.79
C SER A 102 0.21 -2.65 20.81
N SER A 103 -0.92 -2.59 21.53
CA SER A 103 -1.29 -3.63 22.49
C SER A 103 -1.63 -4.93 21.77
N ILE A 104 -2.40 -4.88 20.69
CA ILE A 104 -2.70 -6.06 19.86
C ILE A 104 -1.40 -6.62 19.24
N LEU A 105 -0.59 -5.77 18.62
CA LEU A 105 0.64 -6.21 17.96
C LEU A 105 1.61 -6.87 18.92
N THR A 106 1.79 -6.30 20.11
CA THR A 106 2.72 -6.83 21.12
C THR A 106 2.16 -8.09 21.80
N ALA A 107 0.89 -8.14 22.18
CA ALA A 107 0.27 -9.29 22.78
C ALA A 107 0.25 -10.49 21.80
N VAL A 108 -0.23 -10.30 20.59
CA VAL A 108 -0.24 -11.38 19.58
C VAL A 108 1.18 -11.81 19.24
N GLY A 109 2.12 -10.85 19.10
CA GLY A 109 3.52 -11.16 18.84
C GLY A 109 4.16 -12.00 19.93
N ASN A 110 3.85 -11.71 21.20
CA ASN A 110 4.34 -12.45 22.36
C ASN A 110 3.72 -13.85 22.51
N ASP A 111 2.40 -13.95 22.37
CA ASP A 111 1.65 -15.15 22.72
C ASP A 111 1.53 -16.15 21.55
N TYR A 112 1.47 -15.66 20.31
CA TYR A 112 1.20 -16.47 19.12
C TYR A 112 2.29 -16.38 18.04
N GLY A 113 3.25 -15.46 18.20
CA GLY A 113 4.29 -15.17 17.23
C GLY A 113 3.93 -14.03 16.26
N PHE A 114 4.97 -13.29 15.80
CA PHE A 114 4.79 -12.12 14.97
C PHE A 114 4.19 -12.44 13.58
N ASP A 115 4.30 -13.66 13.13
CA ASP A 115 3.69 -14.14 11.90
C ASP A 115 2.15 -14.23 11.95
N ARG A 116 1.53 -14.05 13.14
CA ARG A 116 0.08 -14.05 13.33
C ARG A 116 -0.54 -12.68 13.58
N VAL A 117 0.26 -11.63 13.72
CA VAL A 117 -0.23 -10.30 14.17
C VAL A 117 -1.34 -9.71 13.28
N PHE A 118 -1.33 -9.94 11.98
CA PHE A 118 -2.37 -9.49 11.08
C PHE A 118 -3.51 -10.50 10.94
N ALA A 119 -3.19 -11.78 10.80
CA ALA A 119 -4.20 -12.83 10.70
C ALA A 119 -5.14 -12.82 11.90
N ARG A 120 -4.62 -12.65 13.13
CA ARG A 120 -5.42 -12.59 14.35
C ARG A 120 -6.42 -11.43 14.38
N GLN A 121 -6.03 -10.28 13.82
CA GLN A 121 -6.93 -9.14 13.72
C GLN A 121 -7.99 -9.36 12.62
N ILE A 122 -7.62 -10.03 11.52
CA ILE A 122 -8.58 -10.40 10.46
C ILE A 122 -9.60 -11.42 10.98
N GLU A 123 -9.20 -12.40 11.81
CA GLU A 123 -10.14 -13.31 12.48
C GLU A 123 -11.20 -12.56 13.31
N ALA A 124 -10.80 -11.47 13.97
CA ALA A 124 -11.68 -10.70 14.84
C ALA A 124 -12.57 -9.69 14.10
N LEU A 125 -12.06 -9.08 13.05
CA LEU A 125 -12.65 -7.92 12.38
C LEU A 125 -13.21 -8.22 10.99
N GLY A 126 -12.65 -9.23 10.31
CA GLY A 126 -12.96 -9.54 8.92
C GLY A 126 -14.27 -10.27 8.73
N GLN A 127 -14.94 -10.00 7.63
CA GLN A 127 -16.12 -10.73 7.17
C GLN A 127 -16.07 -10.92 5.65
N ALA A 128 -16.81 -11.92 5.14
CA ALA A 128 -16.91 -12.15 3.70
C ALA A 128 -17.39 -10.89 2.97
N GLY A 129 -16.75 -10.57 1.84
CA GLY A 129 -17.02 -9.34 1.07
C GLY A 129 -16.17 -8.14 1.47
N ASP A 130 -15.45 -8.16 2.59
CA ASP A 130 -14.42 -7.16 2.90
C ASP A 130 -13.26 -7.22 1.90
N VAL A 131 -12.40 -6.21 1.94
CA VAL A 131 -11.17 -6.14 1.15
C VAL A 131 -9.97 -6.09 2.07
N PHE A 132 -8.93 -6.85 1.76
CA PHE A 132 -7.65 -6.79 2.43
C PHE A 132 -6.54 -6.38 1.45
N LEU A 133 -5.92 -5.22 1.69
CA LEU A 133 -4.77 -4.74 0.95
C LEU A 133 -3.50 -5.03 1.73
N ALA A 134 -2.67 -5.89 1.17
CA ALA A 134 -1.44 -6.41 1.74
C ALA A 134 -0.22 -5.75 1.08
N ILE A 135 0.67 -5.14 1.86
CA ILE A 135 1.86 -4.45 1.37
C ILE A 135 3.11 -5.20 1.82
N SER A 136 3.89 -5.72 0.86
CA SER A 136 5.16 -6.40 1.13
C SER A 136 6.10 -6.27 -0.05
N THR A 137 7.17 -5.49 0.07
CA THR A 137 8.14 -5.27 -1.02
C THR A 137 8.79 -6.56 -1.52
N SER A 138 9.02 -7.53 -0.65
CA SER A 138 9.56 -8.85 -1.02
C SER A 138 8.48 -9.85 -1.46
N GLY A 139 7.21 -9.60 -1.11
CA GLY A 139 6.13 -10.57 -1.29
C GLY A 139 6.27 -11.84 -0.44
N ASN A 140 7.15 -11.83 0.60
CA ASN A 140 7.48 -13.03 1.36
C ASN A 140 7.35 -12.87 2.88
N SER A 141 6.79 -11.77 3.37
CA SER A 141 6.59 -11.51 4.80
C SER A 141 5.63 -12.54 5.42
N PRO A 142 6.05 -13.37 6.40
CA PRO A 142 5.23 -14.47 6.90
C PRO A 142 3.88 -14.03 7.47
N ASN A 143 3.84 -12.91 8.19
CA ASN A 143 2.60 -12.35 8.75
C ASN A 143 1.62 -11.88 7.66
N VAL A 144 2.12 -11.32 6.56
CA VAL A 144 1.31 -10.93 5.41
C VAL A 144 0.78 -12.15 4.67
N LEU A 145 1.62 -13.17 4.47
CA LEU A 145 1.20 -14.43 3.81
C LEU A 145 0.09 -15.13 4.59
N ARG A 146 0.25 -15.29 5.92
CA ARG A 146 -0.81 -15.87 6.77
C ARG A 146 -2.12 -15.10 6.73
N ALA A 147 -2.03 -13.76 6.68
CA ALA A 147 -3.21 -12.91 6.55
C ALA A 147 -3.93 -13.15 5.22
N LEU A 148 -3.19 -13.21 4.10
CA LEU A 148 -3.75 -13.49 2.77
C LEU A 148 -4.39 -14.88 2.69
N GLU A 149 -3.73 -15.92 3.23
CA GLU A 149 -4.28 -17.28 3.29
C GLU A 149 -5.60 -17.35 4.05
N LEU A 150 -5.69 -16.61 5.16
CA LEU A 150 -6.92 -16.51 5.95
C LEU A 150 -8.02 -15.75 5.20
N CYS A 151 -7.69 -14.61 4.59
CA CYS A 151 -8.65 -13.81 3.81
C CYS A 151 -9.32 -14.64 2.73
N ARG A 152 -8.56 -15.46 2.00
CA ARG A 152 -9.11 -16.37 0.97
C ARG A 152 -10.11 -17.37 1.55
N LYS A 153 -9.82 -17.93 2.74
CA LYS A 153 -10.74 -18.86 3.43
C LYS A 153 -12.02 -18.18 3.91
N MET A 154 -11.94 -16.90 4.24
CA MET A 154 -13.05 -16.09 4.72
C MET A 154 -13.87 -15.42 3.60
N GLY A 155 -13.49 -15.55 2.33
CA GLY A 155 -14.16 -14.86 1.22
C GLY A 155 -13.92 -13.35 1.21
N ILE A 156 -12.74 -12.91 1.69
CA ILE A 156 -12.28 -11.53 1.68
C ILE A 156 -11.47 -11.32 0.40
N VAL A 157 -11.77 -10.26 -0.35
CA VAL A 157 -11.05 -9.89 -1.57
C VAL A 157 -9.62 -9.46 -1.21
N THR A 158 -8.63 -9.99 -1.93
CA THR A 158 -7.21 -9.77 -1.61
C THR A 158 -6.51 -8.94 -2.69
N ILE A 159 -5.86 -7.85 -2.25
CA ILE A 159 -5.03 -6.97 -3.09
C ILE A 159 -3.61 -7.02 -2.54
N GLY A 160 -2.61 -7.18 -3.41
CA GLY A 160 -1.20 -7.19 -3.02
C GLY A 160 -0.40 -6.09 -3.72
N LEU A 161 0.37 -5.32 -2.94
CA LEU A 161 1.42 -4.42 -3.43
C LEU A 161 2.78 -5.04 -3.13
N THR A 162 3.61 -5.27 -4.17
CA THR A 162 4.87 -6.02 -4.02
C THR A 162 5.93 -5.58 -5.03
N GLY A 163 7.14 -6.12 -4.91
CA GLY A 163 8.21 -5.93 -5.88
C GLY A 163 8.11 -6.86 -7.08
N ARG A 164 9.15 -6.86 -7.92
CA ARG A 164 9.20 -7.45 -9.27
C ARG A 164 8.65 -8.88 -9.36
N THR A 165 9.02 -9.74 -8.44
CA THR A 165 8.71 -11.17 -8.51
C THR A 165 7.31 -11.51 -7.97
N GLY A 166 6.70 -10.60 -7.22
CA GLY A 166 5.48 -10.89 -6.48
C GLY A 166 5.65 -11.79 -5.27
N GLY A 167 6.78 -12.50 -5.17
CA GLY A 167 7.04 -13.46 -4.11
C GLY A 167 5.96 -14.52 -3.95
N LYS A 168 5.87 -15.07 -2.75
CA LYS A 168 4.85 -16.08 -2.38
C LYS A 168 3.44 -15.48 -2.25
N MET A 169 3.33 -14.14 -2.16
CA MET A 169 2.02 -13.51 -2.01
C MET A 169 1.26 -13.39 -3.34
N ALA A 170 1.95 -13.32 -4.49
CA ALA A 170 1.29 -13.12 -5.77
C ALA A 170 0.16 -14.13 -6.07
N PRO A 171 0.34 -15.46 -5.88
CA PRO A 171 -0.73 -16.45 -6.11
C PRO A 171 -1.83 -16.42 -5.04
N LEU A 172 -1.65 -15.67 -3.95
CA LEU A 172 -2.64 -15.51 -2.88
C LEU A 172 -3.54 -14.29 -3.07
N CYS A 173 -3.21 -13.41 -4.02
CA CYS A 173 -3.95 -12.18 -4.27
C CYS A 173 -4.88 -12.33 -5.48
N ASP A 174 -6.11 -11.81 -5.36
CA ASP A 174 -7.02 -11.63 -6.49
C ASP A 174 -6.47 -10.58 -7.46
N TYR A 175 -5.85 -9.54 -6.89
CA TYR A 175 -5.18 -8.46 -7.63
C TYR A 175 -3.77 -8.26 -7.09
N CYS A 176 -2.75 -8.67 -7.82
CA CYS A 176 -1.35 -8.45 -7.45
C CYS A 176 -0.71 -7.37 -8.33
N LEU A 177 -0.27 -6.28 -7.70
CA LEU A 177 0.40 -5.13 -8.31
C LEU A 177 1.90 -5.25 -8.03
N SER A 178 2.65 -5.75 -9.02
CA SER A 178 4.09 -5.98 -8.89
C SER A 178 4.87 -4.83 -9.52
N ILE A 179 5.65 -4.11 -8.71
CA ILE A 179 6.51 -3.02 -9.16
C ILE A 179 7.75 -3.59 -9.85
N PRO A 180 8.15 -3.09 -11.03
CA PRO A 180 9.28 -3.62 -11.79
C PRO A 180 10.64 -3.20 -11.21
N SER A 181 10.82 -3.35 -9.90
CA SER A 181 12.06 -3.05 -9.16
C SER A 181 12.35 -4.13 -8.12
N ASP A 182 13.62 -4.30 -7.79
CA ASP A 182 14.12 -5.16 -6.72
C ASP A 182 14.69 -4.33 -5.55
N VAL A 183 14.69 -2.99 -5.67
CA VAL A 183 15.21 -2.06 -4.68
C VAL A 183 14.05 -1.56 -3.80
N THR A 184 14.09 -1.91 -2.51
CA THR A 184 13.01 -1.66 -1.55
C THR A 184 12.52 -0.21 -1.53
N MET A 185 13.42 0.78 -1.52
CA MET A 185 13.03 2.18 -1.46
C MET A 185 12.24 2.63 -2.70
N TYR A 186 12.60 2.18 -3.89
CA TYR A 186 11.88 2.52 -5.13
C TYR A 186 10.56 1.76 -5.26
N ILE A 187 10.50 0.53 -4.73
CA ILE A 187 9.24 -0.22 -4.63
C ILE A 187 8.27 0.54 -3.72
N GLN A 188 8.71 1.01 -2.54
CA GLN A 188 7.86 1.77 -1.61
C GLN A 188 7.41 3.11 -2.19
N GLN A 189 8.29 3.86 -2.88
CA GLN A 189 7.90 5.09 -3.57
C GLN A 189 6.79 4.84 -4.61
N ALA A 190 6.92 3.77 -5.39
CA ALA A 190 5.91 3.39 -6.37
C ALA A 190 4.61 2.88 -5.69
N HIS A 191 4.69 2.16 -4.57
CA HIS A 191 3.53 1.75 -3.77
C HIS A 191 2.73 2.98 -3.34
N LEU A 192 3.37 3.95 -2.71
CA LEU A 192 2.72 5.18 -2.26
C LEU A 192 2.01 5.93 -3.40
N ALA A 193 2.66 6.03 -4.57
CA ALA A 193 2.03 6.64 -5.74
C ALA A 193 0.79 5.86 -6.22
N LEU A 194 0.85 4.52 -6.24
CA LEU A 194 -0.29 3.67 -6.61
C LEU A 194 -1.40 3.71 -5.57
N GLU A 195 -1.08 3.84 -4.29
CA GLU A 195 -2.04 3.95 -3.19
C GLU A 195 -2.88 5.23 -3.30
N HIS A 196 -2.26 6.36 -3.62
CA HIS A 196 -3.00 7.60 -3.89
C HIS A 196 -3.92 7.47 -5.11
N ILE A 197 -3.42 6.89 -6.22
CA ILE A 197 -4.24 6.67 -7.43
C ILE A 197 -5.37 5.68 -7.14
N PHE A 198 -5.11 4.61 -6.39
CA PHE A 198 -6.10 3.65 -5.93
C PHE A 198 -7.21 4.34 -5.14
N CYS A 199 -6.85 5.13 -4.11
CA CYS A 199 -7.82 5.87 -3.30
C CYS A 199 -8.66 6.82 -4.18
N MET A 200 -8.03 7.57 -5.09
CA MET A 200 -8.73 8.49 -6.00
C MET A 200 -9.74 7.75 -6.89
N ILE A 201 -9.39 6.58 -7.43
CA ILE A 201 -10.32 5.78 -8.25
C ILE A 201 -11.47 5.27 -7.40
N VAL A 202 -11.17 4.72 -6.20
CA VAL A 202 -12.21 4.25 -5.26
C VAL A 202 -13.16 5.37 -4.91
N GLU A 203 -12.65 6.55 -4.55
CA GLU A 203 -13.45 7.73 -4.18
C GLU A 203 -14.40 8.12 -5.32
N ARG A 204 -13.91 8.25 -6.53
CA ARG A 204 -14.73 8.57 -7.71
C ARG A 204 -15.82 7.53 -7.98
N ARG A 205 -15.50 6.24 -7.91
CA ARG A 205 -16.45 5.14 -8.12
C ARG A 205 -17.50 5.08 -7.01
N TYR A 206 -17.08 5.27 -5.75
CA TYR A 206 -17.96 5.28 -4.59
C TYR A 206 -18.97 6.43 -4.65
N LEU A 207 -18.54 7.64 -5.01
CA LEU A 207 -19.40 8.80 -5.17
C LEU A 207 -20.36 8.64 -6.34
N ALA A 208 -19.90 8.18 -7.50
CA ALA A 208 -20.74 7.93 -8.66
C ALA A 208 -21.86 6.92 -8.37
N ALA A 209 -21.57 5.86 -7.63
CA ALA A 209 -22.57 4.86 -7.23
C ALA A 209 -23.62 5.43 -6.27
N LYS A 210 -23.22 6.33 -5.35
CA LYS A 210 -24.19 7.03 -4.47
C LYS A 210 -25.11 7.98 -5.22
N GLN A 211 -24.63 8.68 -6.24
CA GLN A 211 -25.45 9.59 -7.06
C GLN A 211 -26.44 8.83 -7.94
N ALA A 212 -26.10 7.61 -8.37
CA ALA A 212 -26.96 6.75 -9.19
C ALA A 212 -28.07 6.04 -8.39
N ALA A 213 -27.98 6.01 -7.05
CA ALA A 213 -28.99 5.38 -6.20
C ALA A 213 -30.24 6.27 -6.11
N PRO A 214 -31.47 5.79 -6.47
CA PRO A 214 -32.67 6.58 -6.38
C PRO A 214 -32.98 6.88 -4.90
N GLY A 215 -32.92 8.15 -4.51
CA GLY A 215 -33.26 8.62 -3.16
C GLY A 215 -32.23 9.47 -2.45
N ALA A 216 -31.09 9.78 -3.05
CA ALA A 216 -30.07 10.68 -2.49
C ALA A 216 -30.38 12.17 -2.81
N ALA A 217 -31.60 12.62 -2.51
CA ALA A 217 -31.85 14.06 -2.41
C ALA A 217 -31.24 14.55 -1.09
N ALA A 218 -30.47 15.65 -1.20
CA ALA A 218 -29.77 16.31 -0.11
C ALA A 218 -30.62 16.34 1.18
N LYS A 219 -30.01 15.86 2.27
CA LYS A 219 -30.33 16.34 3.61
C LYS A 219 -29.15 17.21 4.01
N ASP A 220 -29.41 18.51 4.02
CA ASP A 220 -28.60 19.56 4.61
C ASP A 220 -28.25 19.24 6.07
#